data_416046c0e8977bec23051589cae007d4
#
_entry.id   416046c0e8977bec23051589cae007d4
#
_cell.length_a   1.000
_cell.length_b   1.000
_cell.length_c   1.000
_cell.angle_alpha   90.00
_cell.angle_beta   90.00
_cell.angle_gamma   90.00
#
_symmetry.space_group_name_H-M   'P 1'
#
loop_
_entity.id
_entity.type
_entity.pdbx_description
1 polymer ?
#
loop_
_entity_poly.entity_id
_entity_poly.type
_entity_poly.pdbx_seq_one_letter_code
_entity_poly.pdbx_strand_id
1 'polypeptide(L)'
;AFLMKYIVWKIAPGVFQLPVSWNELLVVFHGHDLIKFNPPIWFLLALFNCNILFYLIHFLREKHLPVMFAVTILIGCAGFYLGKLQIELPLYIDVSMTALPFYVAGFWIRRYNFFLYPSHRFDKLIPVFVVLALVVMYFTATTLGMRTNNYAGNIFQVYIAAFAGIFMIMLLCKKVKKIKVVSYL
;
A
#
# COMPACT_ATOMS: atom_id res chain seq x y z
N ALA A 1 10.18 -14.13 -13.29
CA ALA A 1 11.41 -13.32 -13.17
C ALA A 1 12.61 -14.16 -12.73
N PHE A 2 12.54 -14.89 -11.61
CA PHE A 2 13.66 -15.73 -11.11
C PHE A 2 14.10 -16.79 -12.15
N LEU A 3 13.18 -17.58 -12.68
CA LEU A 3 13.45 -18.61 -13.70
C LEU A 3 14.12 -18.03 -14.94
N MET A 4 13.61 -16.90 -15.44
CA MET A 4 14.22 -16.20 -16.58
C MET A 4 15.65 -15.75 -16.26
N LYS A 5 15.87 -15.15 -15.09
CA LYS A 5 17.18 -14.71 -14.63
C LYS A 5 18.13 -15.92 -14.50
N TYR A 6 17.67 -17.03 -13.93
CA TYR A 6 18.44 -18.27 -13.78
C TYR A 6 18.82 -18.87 -15.13
N ILE A 7 17.89 -18.94 -16.09
CA ILE A 7 18.13 -19.44 -17.45
C ILE A 7 19.16 -18.55 -18.16
N VAL A 8 18.97 -17.22 -18.13
CA VAL A 8 19.91 -16.28 -18.77
C VAL A 8 21.29 -16.36 -18.12
N TRP A 9 21.39 -16.49 -16.81
CA TRP A 9 22.67 -16.67 -16.11
C TRP A 9 23.37 -17.97 -16.51
N LYS A 10 22.65 -19.07 -16.73
CA LYS A 10 23.21 -20.34 -17.21
C LYS A 10 23.74 -20.25 -18.64
N ILE A 11 23.05 -19.47 -19.50
CA ILE A 11 23.41 -19.32 -20.91
C ILE A 11 24.52 -18.28 -21.09
N ALA A 12 24.47 -17.19 -20.35
CA ALA A 12 25.38 -16.05 -20.43
C ALA A 12 25.77 -15.54 -19.03
N PRO A 13 26.69 -16.23 -18.33
CA PRO A 13 27.03 -15.92 -16.92
C PRO A 13 27.62 -14.52 -16.73
N GLY A 14 28.16 -13.90 -17.79
CA GLY A 14 28.69 -12.52 -17.73
C GLY A 14 27.63 -11.41 -17.70
N VAL A 15 26.36 -11.71 -17.93
CA VAL A 15 25.26 -10.70 -17.92
C VAL A 15 24.86 -10.31 -16.51
N PHE A 16 25.02 -11.20 -15.54
CA PHE A 16 24.71 -10.92 -14.14
C PHE A 16 25.97 -10.95 -13.29
N GLN A 17 26.15 -9.90 -12.47
CA GLN A 17 27.33 -9.75 -11.60
C GLN A 17 27.37 -10.75 -10.42
N LEU A 18 26.25 -11.39 -10.11
CA LEU A 18 26.13 -12.33 -8.98
C LEU A 18 25.55 -13.66 -9.46
N PRO A 19 26.06 -14.80 -8.94
CA PRO A 19 25.49 -16.10 -9.23
C PRO A 19 24.05 -16.17 -8.74
N VAL A 20 23.16 -16.71 -9.57
CA VAL A 20 21.75 -16.92 -9.20
C VAL A 20 21.63 -18.29 -8.51
N SER A 21 21.37 -18.29 -7.22
CA SER A 21 21.22 -19.49 -6.40
C SER A 21 19.74 -19.76 -6.07
N TRP A 22 19.37 -21.03 -5.94
CA TRP A 22 18.04 -21.43 -5.45
C TRP A 22 17.78 -20.95 -4.02
N ASN A 23 18.81 -20.74 -3.22
CA ASN A 23 18.70 -20.15 -1.90
C ASN A 23 18.10 -18.74 -1.94
N GLU A 24 18.21 -18.00 -3.06
CA GLU A 24 17.57 -16.70 -3.23
C GLU A 24 16.03 -16.77 -3.21
N LEU A 25 15.43 -17.94 -3.49
CA LEU A 25 13.98 -18.12 -3.34
C LEU A 25 13.58 -18.24 -1.87
N LEU A 26 14.41 -18.87 -1.05
CA LEU A 26 14.15 -19.05 0.38
C LEU A 26 14.28 -17.73 1.16
N VAL A 27 15.00 -16.80 0.58
CA VAL A 27 15.21 -15.45 1.12
C VAL A 27 13.90 -14.64 1.24
N VAL A 28 12.89 -14.96 0.43
CA VAL A 28 11.54 -14.36 0.56
C VAL A 28 10.94 -14.60 1.97
N PHE A 29 11.39 -15.66 2.64
CA PHE A 29 10.93 -16.02 3.98
C PHE A 29 11.75 -15.38 5.12
N HIS A 30 12.85 -14.67 4.82
CA HIS A 30 13.82 -14.25 5.83
C HIS A 30 13.93 -12.73 6.06
N GLY A 31 13.24 -11.88 5.30
CA GLY A 31 13.28 -10.43 5.53
C GLY A 31 13.10 -9.57 4.28
N HIS A 32 13.08 -8.25 4.48
CA HIS A 32 12.68 -7.29 3.46
C HIS A 32 13.74 -7.00 2.39
N ASP A 33 15.02 -7.11 2.72
CA ASP A 33 16.09 -6.63 1.84
C ASP A 33 16.55 -7.62 0.77
N LEU A 34 15.99 -8.78 0.76
CA LEU A 34 16.57 -9.90 0.08
C LEU A 34 15.95 -10.20 -1.31
N ILE A 35 14.88 -9.52 -1.69
CA ILE A 35 14.30 -9.66 -3.05
C ILE A 35 15.04 -8.75 -4.03
N LYS A 36 16.32 -9.08 -4.31
CA LYS A 36 17.16 -8.28 -5.23
C LYS A 36 16.78 -8.47 -6.70
N PHE A 37 16.22 -9.62 -7.07
CA PHE A 37 15.94 -9.97 -8.46
C PHE A 37 14.59 -9.47 -8.99
N ASN A 38 13.64 -9.11 -8.13
CA ASN A 38 12.39 -8.49 -8.56
C ASN A 38 11.78 -7.61 -7.46
N PRO A 39 12.20 -6.34 -7.36
CA PRO A 39 11.73 -5.43 -6.32
C PRO A 39 10.20 -5.32 -6.17
N PRO A 40 9.37 -5.34 -7.24
CA PRO A 40 7.92 -5.23 -7.11
C PRO A 40 7.22 -6.41 -6.42
N ILE A 41 7.86 -7.58 -6.27
CA ILE A 41 7.23 -8.78 -5.67
C ILE A 41 6.78 -8.53 -4.23
N TRP A 42 7.49 -7.70 -3.45
CA TRP A 42 7.09 -7.39 -2.08
C TRP A 42 5.66 -6.84 -1.99
N PHE A 43 5.26 -6.02 -2.97
CA PHE A 43 3.92 -5.45 -3.01
C PHE A 43 2.84 -6.52 -3.20
N LEU A 44 3.09 -7.51 -4.05
CA LEU A 44 2.14 -8.62 -4.26
C LEU A 44 1.98 -9.47 -2.99
N LEU A 45 3.09 -9.75 -2.28
CA LEU A 45 3.06 -10.46 -1.01
C LEU A 45 2.31 -9.64 0.06
N ALA A 46 2.60 -8.35 0.17
CA ALA A 46 1.91 -7.46 1.09
C ALA A 46 0.41 -7.39 0.77
N LEU A 47 0.03 -7.30 -0.50
CA LEU A 47 -1.37 -7.28 -0.92
C LEU A 47 -2.08 -8.61 -0.62
N PHE A 48 -1.41 -9.74 -0.84
CA PHE A 48 -1.92 -11.06 -0.50
C PHE A 48 -2.20 -11.18 1.00
N ASN A 49 -1.25 -10.78 1.84
CA ASN A 49 -1.42 -10.77 3.29
C ASN A 49 -2.52 -9.80 3.75
N CYS A 50 -2.64 -8.62 3.13
CA CYS A 50 -3.76 -7.71 3.38
C CYS A 50 -5.10 -8.37 3.09
N ASN A 51 -5.21 -9.15 2.00
CA ASN A 51 -6.44 -9.90 1.70
C ASN A 51 -6.76 -10.93 2.78
N ILE A 52 -5.76 -11.69 3.24
CA ILE A 52 -5.96 -12.69 4.32
C ILE A 52 -6.40 -11.99 5.60
N LEU A 53 -5.67 -10.96 6.04
CA LEU A 53 -6.00 -10.20 7.25
C LEU A 53 -7.39 -9.58 7.15
N PHE A 54 -7.73 -9.00 6.00
CA PHE A 54 -9.06 -8.44 5.77
C PHE A 54 -10.15 -9.51 5.85
N TYR A 55 -9.94 -10.67 5.25
CA TYR A 55 -10.90 -11.77 5.31
C TYR A 55 -11.16 -12.21 6.75
N LEU A 56 -10.11 -12.36 7.55
CA LEU A 56 -10.22 -12.71 8.96
C LEU A 56 -11.00 -11.66 9.77
N ILE A 57 -10.74 -10.39 9.52
CA ILE A 57 -11.40 -9.27 10.22
C ILE A 57 -12.84 -9.08 9.70
N HIS A 58 -13.07 -9.34 8.40
CA HIS A 58 -14.38 -9.16 7.78
C HIS A 58 -15.46 -10.05 8.43
N PHE A 59 -15.08 -11.19 9.00
CA PHE A 59 -15.98 -12.03 9.78
C PHE A 59 -16.58 -11.29 11.00
N LEU A 60 -15.84 -10.36 11.59
CA LEU A 60 -16.32 -9.52 12.71
C LEU A 60 -17.35 -8.48 12.27
N ARG A 61 -17.42 -8.15 10.97
CA ARG A 61 -18.31 -7.14 10.42
C ARG A 61 -19.79 -7.50 10.60
N GLU A 62 -20.14 -8.76 10.42
CA GLU A 62 -21.53 -9.21 10.50
C GLU A 62 -22.12 -9.03 11.90
N LYS A 63 -21.27 -9.07 12.92
CA LYS A 63 -21.67 -8.95 14.33
C LYS A 63 -21.50 -7.53 14.87
N HIS A 64 -20.35 -6.88 14.60
CA HIS A 64 -20.00 -5.59 15.21
C HIS A 64 -19.10 -4.74 14.31
N LEU A 65 -19.68 -3.90 13.47
CA LEU A 65 -18.94 -2.99 12.59
C LEU A 65 -17.90 -2.13 13.30
N PRO A 66 -18.18 -1.48 14.47
CA PRO A 66 -17.17 -0.67 15.17
C PRO A 66 -15.99 -1.52 15.66
N VAL A 67 -16.21 -2.77 16.05
CA VAL A 67 -15.15 -3.69 16.46
C VAL A 67 -14.22 -3.99 15.29
N MET A 68 -14.75 -4.20 14.09
CA MET A 68 -13.95 -4.40 12.89
C MET A 68 -12.99 -3.20 12.63
N PHE A 69 -13.50 -1.96 12.75
CA PHE A 69 -12.66 -0.77 12.58
C PHE A 69 -11.61 -0.65 13.69
N ALA A 70 -11.99 -0.90 14.95
CA ALA A 70 -11.07 -0.87 16.08
C ALA A 70 -9.93 -1.89 15.90
N VAL A 71 -10.24 -3.13 15.53
CA VAL A 71 -9.25 -4.17 15.26
C VAL A 71 -8.35 -3.79 14.09
N THR A 72 -8.91 -3.21 13.02
CA THR A 72 -8.12 -2.73 11.87
C THR A 72 -7.11 -1.67 12.29
N ILE A 73 -7.53 -0.70 13.11
CA ILE A 73 -6.65 0.35 13.62
C ILE A 73 -5.57 -0.23 14.53
N LEU A 74 -5.93 -1.14 15.43
CA LEU A 74 -4.97 -1.80 16.34
C LEU A 74 -3.90 -2.58 15.56
N ILE A 75 -4.29 -3.33 14.53
CA ILE A 75 -3.34 -4.05 13.68
C ILE A 75 -2.44 -3.07 12.92
N GLY A 76 -3.01 -1.98 12.37
CA GLY A 76 -2.23 -0.94 11.70
C GLY A 76 -1.21 -0.26 12.62
N CYS A 77 -1.62 0.06 13.86
CA CYS A 77 -0.72 0.58 14.89
C CYS A 77 0.39 -0.41 15.22
N ALA A 78 0.05 -1.68 15.42
CA ALA A 78 1.04 -2.72 15.71
C ALA A 78 2.07 -2.85 14.58
N GLY A 79 1.63 -2.90 13.32
CA GLY A 79 2.52 -2.91 12.16
C GLY A 79 3.45 -1.69 12.11
N PHE A 80 2.92 -0.50 12.37
CA PHE A 80 3.72 0.73 12.42
C PHE A 80 4.80 0.70 13.51
N TYR A 81 4.45 0.22 14.71
CA TYR A 81 5.41 0.11 15.81
C TYR A 81 6.46 -0.97 15.56
N LEU A 82 6.11 -2.10 14.92
CA LEU A 82 7.09 -3.10 14.48
C LEU A 82 8.12 -2.48 13.54
N GLY A 83 7.66 -1.66 12.58
CA GLY A 83 8.57 -0.93 11.70
C GLY A 83 9.49 0.04 12.44
N LYS A 84 8.99 0.76 13.46
CA LYS A 84 9.85 1.62 14.30
C LYS A 84 10.89 0.85 15.10
N LEU A 85 10.55 -0.34 15.55
CA LEU A 85 11.47 -1.23 16.28
C LEU A 85 12.43 -1.98 15.34
N GLN A 86 12.31 -1.77 14.03
CA GLN A 86 13.08 -2.47 13.00
C GLN A 86 12.94 -4.00 13.10
N ILE A 87 11.75 -4.47 13.52
CA ILE A 87 11.42 -5.89 13.59
C ILE A 87 10.76 -6.25 12.26
N GLU A 88 11.51 -6.97 11.43
CA GLU A 88 11.03 -7.47 10.15
C GLU A 88 10.35 -8.82 10.32
N LEU A 89 9.09 -8.91 9.91
CA LEU A 89 8.37 -10.18 9.87
C LEU A 89 8.52 -10.83 8.49
N PRO A 90 8.56 -12.18 8.44
CA PRO A 90 8.63 -12.89 7.17
C PRO A 90 7.44 -12.53 6.28
N LEU A 91 7.64 -12.67 4.95
CA LEU A 91 6.59 -12.44 3.95
C LEU A 91 5.98 -11.02 3.95
N TYR A 92 6.64 -10.01 4.50
CA TYR A 92 6.12 -8.63 4.59
C TYR A 92 4.80 -8.51 5.40
N ILE A 93 4.63 -9.35 6.43
CA ILE A 93 3.42 -9.31 7.27
C ILE A 93 3.32 -7.98 8.01
N ASP A 94 4.42 -7.45 8.54
CA ASP A 94 4.49 -6.15 9.23
C ASP A 94 4.09 -4.99 8.32
N VAL A 95 4.57 -4.98 7.06
CA VAL A 95 4.15 -4.02 6.03
C VAL A 95 2.66 -4.14 5.75
N SER A 96 2.16 -5.36 5.66
CA SER A 96 0.74 -5.64 5.41
C SER A 96 -0.15 -5.17 6.55
N MET A 97 0.31 -5.33 7.80
CA MET A 97 -0.39 -4.80 8.99
C MET A 97 -0.51 -3.28 8.92
N THR A 98 0.58 -2.58 8.57
CA THR A 98 0.57 -1.12 8.41
C THR A 98 -0.29 -0.67 7.23
N ALA A 99 -0.36 -1.44 6.15
CA ALA A 99 -1.16 -1.14 4.97
C ALA A 99 -2.66 -1.46 5.12
N LEU A 100 -3.03 -2.30 6.08
CA LEU A 100 -4.39 -2.80 6.27
C LEU A 100 -5.46 -1.70 6.41
N PRO A 101 -5.26 -0.59 7.16
CA PRO A 101 -6.23 0.49 7.24
C PRO A 101 -6.55 1.12 5.88
N PHE A 102 -5.55 1.25 5.00
CA PHE A 102 -5.76 1.77 3.63
C PHE A 102 -6.57 0.77 2.78
N TYR A 103 -6.29 -0.51 2.92
CA TYR A 103 -7.03 -1.57 2.24
C TYR A 103 -8.50 -1.57 2.64
N VAL A 104 -8.79 -1.52 3.94
CA VAL A 104 -10.16 -1.46 4.48
C VAL A 104 -10.87 -0.18 4.02
N ALA A 105 -10.21 0.97 4.06
CA ALA A 105 -10.76 2.22 3.58
C ALA A 105 -11.12 2.15 2.09
N GLY A 106 -10.24 1.59 1.25
CA GLY A 106 -10.49 1.36 -0.17
C GLY A 106 -11.71 0.47 -0.43
N PHE A 107 -11.87 -0.60 0.35
CA PHE A 107 -13.05 -1.47 0.29
C PHE A 107 -14.34 -0.70 0.58
N TRP A 108 -14.36 0.13 1.61
CA TRP A 108 -15.54 0.92 2.00
C TRP A 108 -15.86 2.02 0.99
N ILE A 109 -14.83 2.73 0.49
CA ILE A 109 -14.99 3.75 -0.57
C ILE A 109 -15.66 3.12 -1.80
N ARG A 110 -15.21 1.94 -2.21
CA ARG A 110 -15.81 1.20 -3.32
C ARG A 110 -17.25 0.79 -3.02
N ARG A 111 -17.50 0.24 -1.84
CA ARG A 111 -18.82 -0.26 -1.44
C ARG A 111 -19.90 0.82 -1.42
N TYR A 112 -19.57 2.01 -0.92
CA TYR A 112 -20.51 3.13 -0.88
C TYR A 112 -20.57 3.93 -2.18
N ASN A 113 -19.83 3.51 -3.21
CA ASN A 113 -19.75 4.21 -4.49
C ASN A 113 -19.48 5.72 -4.35
N PHE A 114 -18.73 6.11 -3.30
CA PHE A 114 -18.53 7.49 -2.87
C PHE A 114 -18.08 8.42 -3.99
N PHE A 115 -17.36 7.90 -4.99
CA PHE A 115 -16.86 8.66 -6.14
C PHE A 115 -17.70 8.51 -7.42
N LEU A 116 -18.67 7.58 -7.44
CA LEU A 116 -19.47 7.30 -8.66
C LEU A 116 -20.67 8.24 -8.82
N TYR A 117 -21.17 8.80 -7.71
CA TYR A 117 -22.29 9.73 -7.81
C TYR A 117 -21.81 11.12 -8.25
N PRO A 118 -22.31 11.63 -9.40
CA PRO A 118 -21.98 12.97 -9.87
C PRO A 118 -22.70 14.02 -9.04
N SER A 119 -22.09 14.47 -7.96
CA SER A 119 -22.57 15.65 -7.27
C SER A 119 -21.85 16.86 -7.85
N HIS A 120 -22.55 17.65 -8.68
CA HIS A 120 -22.03 18.88 -9.28
C HIS A 120 -21.44 19.87 -8.26
N ARG A 121 -21.92 19.85 -7.03
CA ARG A 121 -21.41 20.72 -5.94
C ARG A 121 -20.00 20.32 -5.51
N PHE A 122 -19.72 19.02 -5.40
CA PHE A 122 -18.39 18.54 -5.01
C PHE A 122 -17.34 18.73 -6.10
N ASP A 123 -17.75 18.70 -7.39
CA ASP A 123 -16.82 18.88 -8.50
C ASP A 123 -16.14 20.27 -8.51
N LYS A 124 -16.85 21.31 -8.05
CA LYS A 124 -16.30 22.67 -7.93
C LYS A 124 -15.29 22.79 -6.78
N LEU A 125 -15.41 21.95 -5.76
CA LEU A 125 -14.53 21.94 -4.59
C LEU A 125 -13.27 21.07 -4.79
N ILE A 126 -13.20 20.27 -5.86
CA ILE A 126 -12.04 19.40 -6.13
C ILE A 126 -10.72 20.17 -6.07
N PRO A 127 -10.52 21.33 -6.73
CA PRO A 127 -9.26 22.05 -6.66
C PRO A 127 -8.90 22.49 -5.23
N VAL A 128 -9.90 22.87 -4.42
CA VAL A 128 -9.68 23.25 -3.02
C VAL A 128 -9.18 22.06 -2.21
N PHE A 129 -9.81 20.89 -2.37
CA PHE A 129 -9.37 19.67 -1.69
C PHE A 129 -7.99 19.20 -2.16
N VAL A 130 -7.66 19.35 -3.44
CA VAL A 130 -6.32 19.04 -3.96
C VAL A 130 -5.27 19.94 -3.33
N VAL A 131 -5.51 21.26 -3.29
CA VAL A 131 -4.60 22.21 -2.64
C VAL A 131 -4.45 21.91 -1.16
N LEU A 132 -5.57 21.66 -0.46
CA LEU A 132 -5.54 21.30 0.97
C LEU A 132 -4.72 20.03 1.21
N ALA A 133 -4.90 18.99 0.38
CA ALA A 133 -4.13 17.76 0.48
C ALA A 133 -2.62 18.00 0.25
N LEU A 134 -2.26 18.83 -0.74
CA LEU A 134 -0.85 19.21 -0.97
C LEU A 134 -0.26 19.96 0.22
N VAL A 135 -1.01 20.90 0.81
CA VAL A 135 -0.60 21.62 2.01
C VAL A 135 -0.39 20.66 3.18
N VAL A 136 -1.34 19.76 3.42
CA VAL A 136 -1.22 18.73 4.46
C VAL A 136 0.02 17.87 4.21
N MET A 137 0.25 17.40 2.99
CA MET A 137 1.43 16.59 2.63
C MET A 137 2.73 17.37 2.83
N TYR A 138 2.76 18.66 2.50
CA TYR A 138 3.95 19.51 2.70
C TYR A 138 4.30 19.67 4.18
N PHE A 139 3.31 19.98 5.02
CA PHE A 139 3.53 20.13 6.47
C PHE A 139 3.77 18.82 7.21
N THR A 140 3.28 17.71 6.67
CA THR A 140 3.50 16.37 7.23
C THR A 140 4.64 15.63 6.53
N ALA A 141 5.46 16.33 5.72
CA ALA A 141 6.53 15.75 4.91
C ALA A 141 7.33 14.70 5.68
N THR A 142 6.93 13.46 5.49
CA THR A 142 7.52 12.30 6.12
C THR A 142 8.10 11.39 5.04
N THR A 143 9.27 10.82 5.28
CA THR A 143 9.77 9.78 4.40
C THR A 143 8.92 8.52 4.60
N LEU A 144 8.23 8.10 3.54
CA LEU A 144 7.36 6.94 3.54
C LEU A 144 8.08 5.76 2.88
N GLY A 145 8.82 5.01 3.68
CA GLY A 145 9.47 3.77 3.23
C GLY A 145 8.57 2.56 3.42
N MET A 146 7.50 2.42 2.62
CA MET A 146 6.55 1.31 2.79
C MET A 146 7.21 -0.07 2.65
N ARG A 147 8.19 -0.22 1.75
CA ARG A 147 8.87 -1.50 1.53
C ARG A 147 9.61 -2.00 2.77
N THR A 148 10.28 -1.08 3.46
CA THR A 148 11.10 -1.38 4.65
C THR A 148 10.35 -1.14 5.95
N ASN A 149 9.05 -0.81 5.86
CA ASN A 149 8.21 -0.43 7.01
C ASN A 149 8.86 0.67 7.88
N ASN A 150 9.67 1.53 7.26
CA ASN A 150 10.38 2.60 7.94
C ASN A 150 9.73 3.95 7.65
N TYR A 151 9.26 4.61 8.69
CA TYR A 151 8.55 5.87 8.60
C TYR A 151 9.19 6.91 9.50
N ALA A 152 9.63 8.03 8.93
CA ALA A 152 10.01 9.20 9.70
C ALA A 152 8.74 9.95 10.14
N GLY A 153 8.58 10.15 11.45
CA GLY A 153 7.45 10.88 12.02
C GLY A 153 6.53 10.06 12.90
N ASN A 154 5.44 10.71 13.31
CA ASN A 154 4.43 10.10 14.16
C ASN A 154 3.40 9.34 13.32
N ILE A 155 2.79 8.33 13.92
CA ILE A 155 1.76 7.50 13.28
C ILE A 155 0.65 8.33 12.64
N PHE A 156 0.17 9.37 13.32
CA PHE A 156 -0.89 10.26 12.81
C PHE A 156 -0.44 11.03 11.57
N GLN A 157 0.79 11.57 11.56
CA GLN A 157 1.33 12.30 10.42
C GLN A 157 1.43 11.40 9.18
N VAL A 158 1.94 10.18 9.35
CA VAL A 158 2.09 9.20 8.28
C VAL A 158 0.74 8.83 7.68
N TYR A 159 -0.25 8.48 8.49
CA TYR A 159 -1.57 8.11 7.99
C TYR A 159 -2.32 9.30 7.38
N ILE A 160 -2.26 10.48 7.98
CA ILE A 160 -2.90 11.70 7.43
C ILE A 160 -2.29 12.03 6.06
N ALA A 161 -0.96 12.04 5.94
CA ALA A 161 -0.28 12.33 4.68
C ALA A 161 -0.64 11.29 3.58
N ALA A 162 -0.64 10.00 3.94
CA ALA A 162 -0.97 8.93 3.01
C ALA A 162 -2.44 9.00 2.55
N PHE A 163 -3.38 9.20 3.46
CA PHE A 163 -4.80 9.39 3.10
C PHE A 163 -5.03 10.65 2.27
N ALA A 164 -4.38 11.77 2.61
CA ALA A 164 -4.45 12.99 1.80
C ALA A 164 -3.97 12.76 0.36
N GLY A 165 -2.85 12.05 0.19
CA GLY A 165 -2.33 11.68 -1.13
C GLY A 165 -3.28 10.76 -1.91
N ILE A 166 -3.85 9.74 -1.27
CA ILE A 166 -4.83 8.83 -1.88
C ILE A 166 -6.06 9.63 -2.34
N PHE A 167 -6.65 10.46 -1.46
CA PHE A 167 -7.80 11.29 -1.81
C PHE A 167 -7.49 12.26 -2.95
N MET A 168 -6.34 12.91 -2.93
CA MET A 168 -5.90 13.80 -4.00
C MET A 168 -5.89 13.08 -5.36
N ILE A 169 -5.23 11.91 -5.43
CA ILE A 169 -5.16 11.14 -6.68
C ILE A 169 -6.54 10.70 -7.13
N MET A 170 -7.40 10.23 -6.23
CA MET A 170 -8.76 9.80 -6.56
C MET A 170 -9.60 10.96 -7.12
N LEU A 171 -9.49 12.16 -6.55
CA LEU A 171 -10.19 13.36 -7.04
C LEU A 171 -9.66 13.79 -8.42
N LEU A 172 -8.34 13.74 -8.64
CA LEU A 172 -7.74 14.02 -9.94
C LEU A 172 -8.21 13.02 -10.99
N CYS A 173 -8.21 11.73 -10.71
CA CYS A 173 -8.71 10.68 -11.60
C CYS A 173 -10.19 10.89 -11.95
N LYS A 174 -11.03 11.32 -10.98
CA LYS A 174 -12.43 11.65 -11.24
C LYS A 174 -12.58 12.81 -12.24
N LYS A 175 -11.72 13.83 -12.15
CA LYS A 175 -11.71 14.96 -13.07
C LYS A 175 -11.22 14.56 -14.46
N VAL A 176 -10.17 13.75 -14.56
CA VAL A 176 -9.59 13.27 -15.82
C VAL A 176 -10.57 12.38 -16.58
N LYS A 177 -11.34 11.53 -15.91
CA LYS A 177 -12.37 10.67 -16.54
C LYS A 177 -13.44 11.47 -17.31
N LYS A 178 -13.64 12.75 -16.98
CA LYS A 178 -14.58 13.64 -17.70
C LYS A 178 -13.99 14.19 -19.01
N ILE A 179 -12.70 14.01 -19.27
CA ILE A 179 -12.06 14.44 -20.50
C ILE A 179 -12.37 13.40 -21.58
N LYS A 180 -13.08 13.79 -22.64
CA LYS A 180 -13.54 12.88 -23.72
C LYS A 180 -12.43 11.99 -24.30
N VAL A 181 -11.19 12.47 -24.37
CA VAL A 181 -10.04 11.71 -24.91
C VAL A 181 -9.73 10.44 -24.09
N VAL A 182 -9.96 10.47 -22.76
CA VAL A 182 -9.66 9.33 -21.87
C VAL A 182 -10.83 8.33 -21.82
N SER A 183 -12.02 8.71 -22.25
CA SER A 183 -13.19 7.82 -22.26
C SER A 183 -13.18 6.81 -23.43
N TYR A 184 -12.23 6.91 -24.35
CA TYR A 184 -12.03 6.00 -25.49
C TYR A 184 -10.86 5.01 -25.31
N LEU A 185 -10.14 5.08 -24.18
CA LEU A 185 -9.13 4.11 -23.74
C LEU A 185 -9.70 3.18 -22.67
#